data_b9aaa03f76a6a869adf091ab86a8db9f
#
_entry.id   b9aaa03f76a6a869adf091ab86a8db9f
#
_cell.length_a   1.000
_cell.length_b   1.000
_cell.length_c   1.000
_cell.angle_alpha   90.00
_cell.angle_beta   90.00
_cell.angle_gamma   90.00
#
_symmetry.space_group_name_H-M   'P 1'
#
loop_
_entity.id
_entity.type
_entity.pdbx_description
1 polymer ?
#
loop_
_entity_poly.entity_id
_entity_poly.type
_entity_poly.pdbx_seq_one_letter_code
_entity_poly.pdbx_strand_id
1 'polypeptide(L)'
;MTDSPAFLPVTSDEPEGLYSTGNFHAQYLVLLFEASTSAFTHVVNLLEKRLHRLLDARFSHLPDQLTPDPGRQSGVIVLHKQVIGIAAQARTLAAPASIHATDASTGQEDFQAHTLLAATQLDGVLSALELALAHELVALRQARYLARAALPPALEEAVSLVAEVVPPVAEDRSLAADVERVRELVSSGRLIGGVRSPSIWFSRTRA
;
A
#
# COMPACT_ATOMS: atom_id res chain seq x y z
N MET A 1 -5.01 -15.65 21.94
CA MET A 1 -6.39 -15.74 22.47
C MET A 1 -6.82 -14.35 22.89
N THR A 2 -7.95 -13.86 22.39
CA THR A 2 -8.45 -12.49 22.61
C THR A 2 -9.79 -12.53 23.35
N ASP A 3 -9.86 -13.30 24.45
CA ASP A 3 -11.10 -13.53 25.18
C ASP A 3 -10.87 -13.45 26.71
N SER A 4 -11.95 -13.22 27.45
CA SER A 4 -11.98 -13.18 28.91
C SER A 4 -13.34 -13.69 29.43
N PRO A 5 -13.37 -14.60 30.41
CA PRO A 5 -12.22 -15.29 30.99
C PRO A 5 -11.61 -16.33 30.05
N ALA A 6 -10.32 -16.56 30.16
CA ALA A 6 -9.63 -17.62 29.44
C ALA A 6 -9.48 -18.85 30.34
N PHE A 7 -9.83 -20.04 29.83
CA PHE A 7 -9.49 -21.28 30.49
C PHE A 7 -8.03 -21.64 30.19
N LEU A 8 -7.21 -21.74 31.22
CA LEU A 8 -5.82 -22.13 31.12
C LEU A 8 -5.62 -23.52 31.75
N PRO A 9 -4.93 -24.44 31.06
CA PRO A 9 -4.54 -25.72 31.65
C PRO A 9 -3.50 -25.49 32.74
N VAL A 10 -3.31 -26.49 33.59
CA VAL A 10 -2.30 -26.47 34.67
C VAL A 10 -0.91 -26.20 34.08
N THR A 11 -0.18 -25.30 34.71
CA THR A 11 1.24 -25.01 34.46
C THR A 11 2.06 -25.22 35.70
N SER A 12 3.41 -25.01 35.64
CA SER A 12 4.25 -25.09 36.85
C SER A 12 3.89 -24.07 37.95
N ASP A 13 3.32 -22.93 37.54
CA ASP A 13 3.16 -21.76 38.38
C ASP A 13 1.69 -21.46 38.73
N GLU A 14 0.76 -21.99 37.90
CA GLU A 14 -0.67 -21.71 38.03
C GLU A 14 -1.51 -22.99 37.93
N PRO A 15 -2.55 -23.18 38.81
CA PRO A 15 -3.46 -24.28 38.67
C PRO A 15 -4.36 -24.13 37.46
N GLU A 16 -4.98 -25.24 37.01
CA GLU A 16 -6.04 -25.20 36.03
C GLU A 16 -7.20 -24.33 36.48
N GLY A 17 -7.68 -23.44 35.62
CA GLY A 17 -8.80 -22.57 35.97
C GLY A 17 -9.21 -21.58 34.91
N LEU A 18 -10.24 -20.81 35.27
CA LEU A 18 -10.71 -19.66 34.53
C LEU A 18 -10.04 -18.39 35.06
N TYR A 19 -9.32 -17.73 34.21
CA TYR A 19 -8.58 -16.51 34.55
C TYR A 19 -9.15 -15.32 33.81
N SER A 20 -9.41 -14.22 34.51
CA SER A 20 -9.74 -12.95 33.88
C SER A 20 -8.50 -12.37 33.24
N THR A 21 -8.64 -11.94 31.98
CA THR A 21 -7.52 -11.38 31.20
C THR A 21 -7.95 -10.10 30.51
N GLY A 22 -7.01 -9.16 30.28
CA GLY A 22 -7.22 -7.97 29.46
C GLY A 22 -7.05 -8.23 27.95
N ASN A 23 -6.80 -9.48 27.52
CA ASN A 23 -6.51 -9.79 26.12
C ASN A 23 -7.68 -9.56 25.16
N PHE A 24 -8.91 -9.49 25.65
CA PHE A 24 -10.07 -9.15 24.82
C PHE A 24 -10.00 -7.73 24.23
N HIS A 25 -9.26 -6.81 24.82
CA HIS A 25 -9.01 -5.50 24.25
C HIS A 25 -8.17 -5.55 22.95
N ALA A 26 -7.38 -6.62 22.76
CA ALA A 26 -6.54 -6.84 21.58
C ALA A 26 -5.59 -5.66 21.27
N GLN A 27 -5.11 -4.93 22.30
CA GLN A 27 -4.27 -3.74 22.15
C GLN A 27 -3.00 -3.99 21.31
N TYR A 28 -2.41 -5.17 21.42
CA TYR A 28 -1.24 -5.53 20.61
C TYR A 28 -1.54 -5.54 19.09
N LEU A 29 -2.77 -5.89 18.68
CA LEU A 29 -3.19 -5.81 17.27
C LEU A 29 -3.30 -4.36 16.81
N VAL A 30 -3.78 -3.46 17.68
CA VAL A 30 -3.85 -2.03 17.36
C VAL A 30 -2.46 -1.50 17.05
N LEU A 31 -1.48 -1.78 17.90
CA LEU A 31 -0.09 -1.34 17.71
C LEU A 31 0.51 -1.90 16.41
N LEU A 32 0.22 -3.15 16.07
CA LEU A 32 0.68 -3.76 14.80
C LEU A 32 0.01 -3.11 13.58
N PHE A 33 -1.30 -2.85 13.65
CA PHE A 33 -2.02 -2.17 12.58
C PHE A 33 -1.53 -0.74 12.38
N GLU A 34 -1.32 0.02 13.44
CA GLU A 34 -0.79 1.38 13.39
C GLU A 34 0.63 1.43 12.82
N ALA A 35 1.51 0.54 13.25
CA ALA A 35 2.85 0.43 12.70
C ALA A 35 2.82 0.10 11.19
N SER A 36 1.95 -0.83 10.78
CA SER A 36 1.74 -1.20 9.38
C SER A 36 1.16 -0.04 8.57
N THR A 37 0.14 0.64 9.10
CA THR A 37 -0.48 1.82 8.49
C THR A 37 0.54 2.92 8.23
N SER A 38 1.38 3.21 9.23
CA SER A 38 2.48 4.18 9.10
C SER A 38 3.48 3.75 8.02
N ALA A 39 3.93 2.50 8.03
CA ALA A 39 4.90 1.98 7.06
C ALA A 39 4.35 2.06 5.62
N PHE A 40 3.12 1.63 5.36
CA PHE A 40 2.51 1.71 4.04
C PHE A 40 2.23 3.14 3.60
N THR A 41 1.89 4.05 4.52
CA THR A 41 1.78 5.48 4.23
C THR A 41 3.10 6.06 3.74
N HIS A 42 4.23 5.65 4.32
CA HIS A 42 5.56 6.04 3.82
C HIS A 42 5.79 5.54 2.40
N VAL A 43 5.37 4.31 2.07
CA VAL A 43 5.48 3.79 0.70
C VAL A 43 4.63 4.61 -0.28
N VAL A 44 3.38 4.95 0.08
CA VAL A 44 2.52 5.83 -0.75
C VAL A 44 3.17 7.18 -1.00
N ASN A 45 3.75 7.81 0.04
CA ASN A 45 4.48 9.07 -0.11
C ASN A 45 5.71 8.93 -1.03
N LEU A 46 6.42 7.79 -0.96
CA LEU A 46 7.55 7.52 -1.86
C LEU A 46 7.10 7.38 -3.32
N LEU A 47 5.98 6.68 -3.58
CA LEU A 47 5.39 6.54 -4.92
C LEU A 47 5.02 7.93 -5.49
N GLU A 48 4.41 8.80 -4.70
CA GLU A 48 4.09 10.17 -5.10
C GLU A 48 5.36 10.92 -5.55
N LYS A 49 6.45 10.85 -4.78
CA LYS A 49 7.71 11.53 -5.11
C LYS A 49 8.42 10.92 -6.32
N ARG A 50 8.36 9.59 -6.47
CA ARG A 50 8.92 8.90 -7.65
C ARG A 50 8.18 9.31 -8.91
N LEU A 51 6.85 9.32 -8.86
CA LEU A 51 6.01 9.74 -9.98
C LEU A 51 6.26 11.20 -10.35
N HIS A 52 6.35 12.09 -9.37
CA HIS A 52 6.72 13.50 -9.60
C HIS A 52 8.02 13.61 -10.39
N ARG A 53 9.09 12.92 -9.95
CA ARG A 53 10.40 12.97 -10.63
C ARG A 53 10.39 12.29 -11.99
N LEU A 54 9.60 11.24 -12.18
CA LEU A 54 9.45 10.57 -13.47
C LEU A 54 8.85 11.50 -14.53
N LEU A 55 7.93 12.38 -14.14
CA LEU A 55 7.26 13.34 -15.01
C LEU A 55 8.07 14.61 -15.31
N ASP A 56 9.19 14.82 -14.64
CA ASP A 56 10.07 15.98 -14.81
C ASP A 56 11.30 15.60 -15.64
N ALA A 57 11.45 16.21 -16.80
CA ALA A 57 12.56 15.95 -17.73
C ALA A 57 13.95 16.14 -17.10
N ARG A 58 14.09 17.01 -16.11
CA ARG A 58 15.36 17.27 -15.41
C ARG A 58 15.86 16.06 -14.62
N PHE A 59 14.95 15.16 -14.19
CA PHE A 59 15.27 13.96 -13.43
C PHE A 59 15.18 12.69 -14.27
N SER A 60 14.14 12.59 -15.11
CA SER A 60 13.88 11.38 -15.89
C SER A 60 14.68 11.32 -17.20
N HIS A 61 15.13 12.46 -17.70
CA HIS A 61 15.69 12.63 -19.05
C HIS A 61 14.73 12.18 -20.17
N LEU A 62 13.43 12.13 -19.86
CA LEU A 62 12.34 11.90 -20.80
C LEU A 62 11.58 13.20 -21.05
N PRO A 63 10.75 13.29 -22.11
CA PRO A 63 9.92 14.47 -22.31
C PRO A 63 9.05 14.79 -21.08
N ASP A 64 8.91 16.08 -20.76
CA ASP A 64 8.08 16.54 -19.65
C ASP A 64 6.67 15.93 -19.72
N GLN A 65 6.13 15.53 -18.56
CA GLN A 65 4.82 14.88 -18.42
C GLN A 65 4.67 13.57 -19.23
N LEU A 66 5.77 13.02 -19.73
CA LEU A 66 5.82 11.83 -20.59
C LEU A 66 4.91 11.97 -21.83
N THR A 67 4.87 13.17 -22.42
CA THR A 67 4.16 13.41 -23.67
C THR A 67 5.12 13.43 -24.86
N PRO A 68 4.72 12.89 -26.03
CA PRO A 68 5.52 13.02 -27.26
C PRO A 68 5.54 14.44 -27.83
N ASP A 69 4.61 15.33 -27.41
CA ASP A 69 4.48 16.71 -27.89
C ASP A 69 4.33 17.70 -26.71
N PRO A 70 5.45 18.01 -26.00
CA PRO A 70 5.43 18.93 -24.87
C PRO A 70 4.96 20.33 -25.28
N GLY A 71 4.09 20.91 -24.43
CA GLY A 71 3.52 22.25 -24.66
C GLY A 71 2.20 22.26 -25.44
N ARG A 72 1.89 21.19 -26.21
CA ARG A 72 0.60 21.02 -26.87
C ARG A 72 -0.29 19.97 -26.19
N GLN A 73 0.32 18.98 -25.57
CA GLN A 73 -0.37 17.92 -24.86
C GLN A 73 0.00 17.92 -23.38
N SER A 74 -0.91 17.44 -22.55
CA SER A 74 -0.75 17.32 -21.10
C SER A 74 -0.07 16.00 -20.70
N GLY A 75 -0.05 15.02 -21.60
CA GLY A 75 0.51 13.70 -21.34
C GLY A 75 -0.16 13.01 -20.16
N VAL A 76 0.64 12.50 -19.23
CA VAL A 76 0.12 11.74 -18.09
C VAL A 76 0.15 12.53 -16.77
N ILE A 77 0.21 13.86 -16.81
CA ILE A 77 0.28 14.73 -15.62
C ILE A 77 -0.85 14.47 -14.61
N VAL A 78 -2.03 14.09 -15.11
CA VAL A 78 -3.20 13.82 -14.26
C VAL A 78 -2.95 12.70 -13.25
N LEU A 79 -2.11 11.72 -13.59
CA LEU A 79 -1.76 10.62 -12.69
C LEU A 79 -1.08 11.14 -11.41
N HIS A 80 -0.14 12.07 -11.54
CA HIS A 80 0.53 12.66 -10.37
C HIS A 80 -0.44 13.49 -9.54
N LYS A 81 -1.31 14.29 -10.15
CA LYS A 81 -2.31 15.07 -9.43
C LYS A 81 -3.24 14.18 -8.59
N GLN A 82 -3.63 13.02 -9.10
CA GLN A 82 -4.44 12.06 -8.36
C GLN A 82 -3.66 11.43 -7.21
N VAL A 83 -2.39 11.04 -7.43
CA VAL A 83 -1.55 10.44 -6.38
C VAL A 83 -1.26 11.41 -5.24
N ILE A 84 -1.18 12.72 -5.49
CA ILE A 84 -1.09 13.74 -4.42
C ILE A 84 -2.32 13.62 -3.48
N GLY A 85 -3.53 13.50 -4.04
CA GLY A 85 -4.75 13.33 -3.26
C GLY A 85 -4.77 12.00 -2.48
N ILE A 86 -4.38 10.91 -3.14
CA ILE A 86 -4.26 9.58 -2.52
C ILE A 86 -3.25 9.61 -1.35
N ALA A 87 -2.11 10.24 -1.52
CA ALA A 87 -1.11 10.38 -0.47
C ALA A 87 -1.60 11.26 0.70
N ALA A 88 -2.39 12.31 0.41
CA ALA A 88 -3.02 13.12 1.44
C ALA A 88 -4.02 12.27 2.27
N GLN A 89 -4.85 11.47 1.61
CA GLN A 89 -5.78 10.56 2.27
C GLN A 89 -5.03 9.52 3.14
N ALA A 90 -3.98 8.90 2.62
CA ALA A 90 -3.17 7.94 3.37
C ALA A 90 -2.59 8.57 4.64
N ARG A 91 -2.07 9.81 4.55
CA ARG A 91 -1.58 10.56 5.74
C ARG A 91 -2.66 10.83 6.76
N THR A 92 -3.90 11.11 6.33
CA THR A 92 -5.03 11.32 7.25
C THR A 92 -5.37 10.02 7.98
N LEU A 93 -5.36 8.88 7.28
CA LEU A 93 -5.62 7.56 7.87
C LEU A 93 -4.50 7.08 8.79
N ALA A 94 -3.30 7.66 8.72
CA ALA A 94 -2.16 7.28 9.55
C ALA A 94 -2.20 7.88 10.97
N ALA A 95 -3.23 8.65 11.33
CA ALA A 95 -3.43 9.07 12.71
C ALA A 95 -3.72 7.85 13.59
N PRO A 96 -3.00 7.64 14.72
CA PRO A 96 -3.17 6.45 15.54
C PRO A 96 -4.58 6.33 16.11
N ALA A 97 -5.21 5.16 16.05
CA ALA A 97 -6.50 4.88 16.67
C ALA A 97 -6.39 4.85 18.20
N SER A 98 -5.24 4.42 18.72
CA SER A 98 -4.96 4.29 20.16
C SER A 98 -4.98 5.61 20.94
N ILE A 99 -4.81 6.75 20.26
CA ILE A 99 -4.91 8.07 20.94
C ILE A 99 -6.35 8.42 21.34
N HIS A 100 -7.35 7.68 20.85
CA HIS A 100 -8.76 7.89 21.18
C HIS A 100 -9.23 7.04 22.36
N ALA A 101 -8.30 6.35 23.06
CA ALA A 101 -8.64 5.53 24.21
C ALA A 101 -9.40 6.32 25.27
N THR A 102 -10.49 5.75 25.76
CA THR A 102 -11.35 6.33 26.78
C THR A 102 -11.99 5.24 27.62
N ASP A 103 -12.51 5.59 28.77
CA ASP A 103 -13.27 4.68 29.62
C ASP A 103 -14.70 4.48 29.08
N ALA A 104 -15.28 3.35 29.44
CA ALA A 104 -16.66 3.00 29.13
C ALA A 104 -17.33 2.31 30.32
N SER A 105 -18.63 1.99 30.18
CA SER A 105 -19.40 1.24 31.19
C SER A 105 -19.31 1.84 32.61
N THR A 106 -19.40 3.19 32.71
CA THR A 106 -19.27 3.94 33.96
C THR A 106 -17.94 3.71 34.74
N GLY A 107 -16.83 3.56 33.97
CA GLY A 107 -15.50 3.32 34.49
C GLY A 107 -15.19 1.84 34.82
N GLN A 108 -16.08 0.94 34.46
CA GLN A 108 -15.80 -0.52 34.57
C GLN A 108 -14.77 -0.98 33.54
N GLU A 109 -14.82 -0.38 32.35
CA GLU A 109 -13.85 -0.57 31.28
C GLU A 109 -13.03 0.71 31.16
N ASP A 110 -11.81 0.68 31.65
CA ASP A 110 -10.93 1.84 31.73
C ASP A 110 -10.17 2.14 30.45
N PHE A 111 -10.29 1.26 29.43
CA PHE A 111 -9.55 1.39 28.19
C PHE A 111 -10.25 0.72 27.00
N GLN A 112 -10.49 1.50 25.93
CA GLN A 112 -10.98 1.02 24.65
C GLN A 112 -9.85 1.03 23.63
N ALA A 113 -9.50 -0.15 23.10
CA ALA A 113 -8.37 -0.32 22.20
C ALA A 113 -8.62 0.20 20.76
N HIS A 114 -9.88 0.38 20.37
CA HIS A 114 -10.29 0.79 19.00
C HIS A 114 -9.71 -0.09 17.88
N THR A 115 -9.63 -1.41 18.10
CA THR A 115 -9.02 -2.36 17.17
C THR A 115 -9.68 -2.34 15.78
N LEU A 116 -11.01 -2.21 15.72
CA LEU A 116 -11.73 -2.11 14.46
C LEU A 116 -11.40 -0.83 13.70
N LEU A 117 -11.24 0.30 14.41
CA LEU A 117 -10.83 1.56 13.78
C LEU A 117 -9.42 1.43 13.19
N ALA A 118 -8.46 0.88 13.94
CA ALA A 118 -7.10 0.65 13.45
C ALA A 118 -7.07 -0.29 12.22
N ALA A 119 -7.89 -1.35 12.23
CA ALA A 119 -8.02 -2.25 11.09
C ALA A 119 -8.59 -1.55 9.85
N THR A 120 -9.64 -0.72 10.03
CA THR A 120 -10.25 0.07 8.94
C THR A 120 -9.27 1.09 8.35
N GLN A 121 -8.47 1.73 9.20
CA GLN A 121 -7.43 2.66 8.75
C GLN A 121 -6.36 1.94 7.92
N LEU A 122 -5.91 0.77 8.37
CA LEU A 122 -4.95 -0.04 7.62
C LEU A 122 -5.51 -0.47 6.26
N ASP A 123 -6.74 -0.95 6.20
CA ASP A 123 -7.41 -1.33 4.95
C ASP A 123 -7.50 -0.15 3.98
N GLY A 124 -7.86 1.03 4.48
CA GLY A 124 -7.87 2.26 3.69
C GLY A 124 -6.50 2.65 3.12
N VAL A 125 -5.43 2.49 3.90
CA VAL A 125 -4.06 2.77 3.43
C VAL A 125 -3.57 1.71 2.43
N LEU A 126 -3.94 0.44 2.59
CA LEU A 126 -3.64 -0.61 1.61
C LEU A 126 -4.33 -0.33 0.27
N SER A 127 -5.60 0.07 0.29
CA SER A 127 -6.33 0.51 -0.90
C SER A 127 -5.68 1.73 -1.58
N ALA A 128 -5.22 2.70 -0.79
CA ALA A 128 -4.48 3.85 -1.30
C ALA A 128 -3.14 3.44 -1.94
N LEU A 129 -2.44 2.48 -1.35
CA LEU A 129 -1.20 1.93 -1.88
C LEU A 129 -1.40 1.23 -3.23
N GLU A 130 -2.40 0.35 -3.35
CA GLU A 130 -2.75 -0.31 -4.62
C GLU A 130 -3.05 0.71 -5.71
N LEU A 131 -3.83 1.74 -5.38
CA LEU A 131 -4.21 2.77 -6.33
C LEU A 131 -3.01 3.63 -6.75
N ALA A 132 -2.13 4.02 -5.82
CA ALA A 132 -0.91 4.76 -6.12
C ALA A 132 0.05 3.94 -6.99
N LEU A 133 0.21 2.65 -6.72
CA LEU A 133 0.99 1.72 -7.55
C LEU A 133 0.43 1.62 -8.96
N ALA A 134 -0.89 1.52 -9.11
CA ALA A 134 -1.52 1.47 -10.43
C ALA A 134 -1.22 2.73 -11.26
N HIS A 135 -1.30 3.91 -10.65
CA HIS A 135 -0.95 5.17 -11.32
C HIS A 135 0.53 5.21 -11.74
N GLU A 136 1.44 4.79 -10.86
CA GLU A 136 2.87 4.74 -11.20
C GLU A 136 3.14 3.76 -12.34
N LEU A 137 2.52 2.58 -12.34
CA LEU A 137 2.70 1.57 -13.39
C LEU A 137 2.18 2.05 -14.75
N VAL A 138 1.06 2.78 -14.80
CA VAL A 138 0.59 3.43 -16.04
C VAL A 138 1.61 4.45 -16.54
N ALA A 139 2.19 5.27 -15.67
CA ALA A 139 3.23 6.23 -16.04
C ALA A 139 4.52 5.53 -16.49
N LEU A 140 4.95 4.47 -15.80
CA LEU A 140 6.12 3.67 -16.19
C LEU A 140 5.92 2.99 -17.55
N ARG A 141 4.70 2.53 -17.86
CA ARG A 141 4.35 2.01 -19.18
C ARG A 141 4.55 3.07 -20.27
N GLN A 142 4.14 4.31 -20.02
CA GLN A 142 4.36 5.43 -20.93
C GLN A 142 5.84 5.80 -21.05
N ALA A 143 6.56 5.86 -19.94
CA ALA A 143 8.00 6.11 -19.93
C ALA A 143 8.74 5.04 -20.76
N ARG A 144 8.38 3.77 -20.63
CA ARG A 144 8.95 2.66 -21.40
C ARG A 144 8.68 2.80 -22.91
N TYR A 145 7.50 3.27 -23.29
CA TYR A 145 7.16 3.54 -24.66
C TYR A 145 8.06 4.62 -25.28
N LEU A 146 8.35 5.68 -24.53
CA LEU A 146 9.20 6.80 -24.98
C LEU A 146 10.69 6.44 -24.97
N ALA A 147 11.17 5.78 -23.92
CA ALA A 147 12.60 5.49 -23.73
C ALA A 147 13.12 4.33 -24.59
N ARG A 148 12.30 3.33 -24.90
CA ARG A 148 12.69 2.09 -25.59
C ARG A 148 13.92 1.39 -25.01
N ALA A 149 14.22 1.63 -23.71
CA ALA A 149 15.38 1.07 -23.03
C ALA A 149 15.22 -0.45 -22.80
N ALA A 150 16.31 -1.20 -22.85
CA ALA A 150 16.30 -2.60 -22.44
C ALA A 150 16.09 -2.72 -20.92
N LEU A 151 15.32 -3.72 -20.49
CA LEU A 151 15.04 -4.01 -19.10
C LEU A 151 15.57 -5.39 -18.71
N PRO A 152 15.87 -5.63 -17.42
CA PRO A 152 16.11 -6.98 -16.93
C PRO A 152 14.89 -7.88 -17.21
N PRO A 153 15.10 -9.19 -17.48
CA PRO A 153 14.01 -10.10 -17.90
C PRO A 153 12.80 -10.12 -16.96
N ALA A 154 13.01 -10.11 -15.64
CA ALA A 154 11.92 -10.11 -14.66
C ALA A 154 11.07 -8.83 -14.71
N LEU A 155 11.67 -7.69 -15.04
CA LEU A 155 10.95 -6.42 -15.21
C LEU A 155 10.27 -6.36 -16.58
N GLU A 156 10.86 -6.95 -17.62
CA GLU A 156 10.27 -7.01 -18.95
C GLU A 156 8.93 -7.78 -18.93
N GLU A 157 8.85 -8.90 -18.18
CA GLU A 157 7.62 -9.66 -17.99
C GLU A 157 6.52 -8.82 -17.34
N ALA A 158 6.82 -8.14 -16.21
CA ALA A 158 5.86 -7.28 -15.55
C ALA A 158 5.39 -6.09 -16.42
N VAL A 159 6.32 -5.47 -17.13
CA VAL A 159 6.01 -4.37 -18.06
C VAL A 159 5.16 -4.86 -19.23
N SER A 160 5.40 -6.08 -19.74
CA SER A 160 4.60 -6.67 -20.81
C SER A 160 3.16 -6.89 -20.37
N LEU A 161 2.92 -7.42 -19.17
CA LEU A 161 1.57 -7.57 -18.61
C LEU A 161 0.82 -6.23 -18.51
N VAL A 162 1.50 -5.17 -18.09
CA VAL A 162 0.91 -3.83 -18.06
C VAL A 162 0.64 -3.32 -19.48
N ALA A 163 1.54 -3.61 -20.44
CA ALA A 163 1.39 -3.18 -21.83
C ALA A 163 0.23 -3.85 -22.57
N GLU A 164 -0.18 -5.07 -22.15
CA GLU A 164 -1.36 -5.75 -22.69
C GLU A 164 -2.67 -4.99 -22.39
N VAL A 165 -2.74 -4.29 -21.25
CA VAL A 165 -3.95 -3.61 -20.76
C VAL A 165 -3.90 -2.09 -20.89
N VAL A 166 -2.70 -1.51 -21.09
CA VAL A 166 -2.49 -0.05 -21.19
C VAL A 166 -1.85 0.29 -22.53
N PRO A 167 -2.61 0.80 -23.51
CA PRO A 167 -2.03 1.32 -24.75
C PRO A 167 -1.19 2.57 -24.48
N PRO A 168 -0.17 2.89 -25.30
CA PRO A 168 0.60 4.12 -25.17
C PRO A 168 -0.28 5.36 -25.33
N VAL A 169 0.12 6.44 -24.68
CA VAL A 169 -0.53 7.75 -24.79
C VAL A 169 0.18 8.54 -25.87
N ALA A 170 -0.31 8.43 -27.10
CA ALA A 170 0.17 9.20 -28.25
C ALA A 170 -0.51 10.59 -28.30
N GLU A 171 -1.77 10.66 -27.86
CA GLU A 171 -2.58 11.87 -27.75
C GLU A 171 -3.28 11.88 -26.38
N ASP A 172 -3.62 13.08 -25.89
CA ASP A 172 -4.32 13.24 -24.61
C ASP A 172 -5.65 12.48 -24.61
N ARG A 173 -5.86 11.66 -23.61
CA ARG A 173 -7.07 10.86 -23.41
C ARG A 173 -7.33 10.58 -21.93
N SER A 174 -8.52 10.08 -21.60
CA SER A 174 -8.81 9.59 -20.25
C SER A 174 -7.94 8.36 -19.92
N LEU A 175 -7.35 8.36 -18.73
CA LEU A 175 -6.55 7.25 -18.20
C LEU A 175 -7.26 6.47 -17.09
N ALA A 176 -8.48 6.83 -16.73
CA ALA A 176 -9.21 6.21 -15.61
C ALA A 176 -9.36 4.69 -15.78
N ALA A 177 -9.79 4.26 -16.98
CA ALA A 177 -9.93 2.84 -17.26
C ALA A 177 -8.59 2.09 -17.31
N ASP A 178 -7.49 2.75 -17.68
CA ASP A 178 -6.15 2.15 -17.63
C ASP A 178 -5.70 1.90 -16.20
N VAL A 179 -5.90 2.89 -15.33
CA VAL A 179 -5.58 2.78 -13.90
C VAL A 179 -6.36 1.62 -13.25
N GLU A 180 -7.68 1.50 -13.52
CA GLU A 180 -8.47 0.40 -12.94
C GLU A 180 -8.01 -0.97 -13.44
N ARG A 181 -7.72 -1.14 -14.73
CA ARG A 181 -7.17 -2.41 -15.25
C ARG A 181 -5.83 -2.77 -14.62
N VAL A 182 -4.95 -1.78 -14.41
CA VAL A 182 -3.68 -2.02 -13.72
C VAL A 182 -3.88 -2.30 -12.24
N ARG A 183 -4.83 -1.64 -11.59
CA ARG A 183 -5.19 -1.95 -10.20
C ARG A 183 -5.65 -3.41 -10.04
N GLU A 184 -6.46 -3.92 -10.96
CA GLU A 184 -6.84 -5.34 -11.00
C GLU A 184 -5.64 -6.27 -11.18
N LEU A 185 -4.64 -5.90 -11.99
CA LEU A 185 -3.39 -6.65 -12.11
C LEU A 185 -2.61 -6.67 -10.79
N VAL A 186 -2.54 -5.55 -10.08
CA VAL A 186 -1.87 -5.44 -8.77
C VAL A 186 -2.57 -6.33 -7.76
N SER A 187 -3.88 -6.16 -7.57
CA SER A 187 -4.67 -6.87 -6.55
C SER A 187 -4.75 -8.37 -6.80
N SER A 188 -4.72 -8.81 -8.06
CA SER A 188 -4.70 -10.24 -8.42
C SER A 188 -3.35 -10.92 -8.17
N GLY A 189 -2.28 -10.18 -7.87
CA GLY A 189 -0.93 -10.72 -7.69
C GLY A 189 -0.25 -11.18 -8.98
N ARG A 190 -0.85 -10.99 -10.15
CA ARG A 190 -0.30 -11.45 -11.45
C ARG A 190 1.05 -10.83 -11.79
N LEU A 191 1.32 -9.62 -11.32
CA LEU A 191 2.60 -8.92 -11.57
C LEU A 191 3.79 -9.56 -10.84
N ILE A 192 3.55 -10.34 -9.79
CA ILE A 192 4.60 -11.02 -8.99
C ILE A 192 4.78 -12.50 -9.38
N GLY A 193 3.96 -13.03 -10.28
CA GLY A 193 4.02 -14.44 -10.70
C GLY A 193 5.36 -14.84 -11.35
N GLY A 194 6.08 -13.91 -11.98
CA GLY A 194 7.42 -14.12 -12.54
C GLY A 194 8.57 -13.75 -11.61
N VAL A 195 8.29 -13.00 -10.54
CA VAL A 195 9.28 -12.68 -9.52
C VAL A 195 9.36 -13.88 -8.56
N ARG A 196 10.27 -14.82 -8.82
CA ARG A 196 10.62 -15.82 -7.82
C ARG A 196 10.97 -15.08 -6.54
N SER A 197 10.15 -15.27 -5.50
CA SER A 197 10.48 -14.78 -4.15
C SER A 197 11.94 -15.10 -3.88
N PRO A 198 12.79 -14.11 -3.63
CA PRO A 198 14.14 -14.44 -3.19
C PRO A 198 13.96 -15.20 -1.87
N SER A 199 14.37 -16.44 -1.84
CA SER A 199 14.45 -17.30 -0.65
C SER A 199 15.43 -16.74 0.41
N ILE A 200 15.69 -15.43 0.39
CA ILE A 200 16.79 -14.75 1.09
C ILE A 200 16.38 -14.22 2.46
N TRP A 201 15.07 -14.16 2.82
CA TRP A 201 14.69 -13.43 4.04
C TRP A 201 14.11 -14.28 5.18
N PHE A 202 13.89 -15.58 5.00
CA PHE A 202 13.50 -16.48 6.09
C PHE A 202 14.20 -17.83 6.00
N SER A 203 15.52 -17.89 6.17
CA SER A 203 16.13 -19.11 6.69
C SER A 203 15.66 -19.23 8.14
N ARG A 204 14.69 -20.10 8.39
CA ARG A 204 14.40 -20.56 9.74
C ARG A 204 15.68 -21.20 10.27
N THR A 205 16.44 -20.49 11.06
CA THR A 205 17.36 -21.11 12.02
C THR A 205 16.50 -21.87 13.02
N ARG A 206 16.36 -23.18 12.80
CA ARG A 206 15.96 -24.10 13.85
C ARG A 206 17.15 -24.19 14.80
N ALA A 207 17.02 -23.69 15.99
CA ALA A 207 17.76 -24.13 17.18
C ALA A 207 16.74 -24.77 18.12
#